data_e8857b5a51dd69ef6475dbd78bc3159c
#
_entry.id   e8857b5a51dd69ef6475dbd78bc3159c
#
_cell.length_a   1.000
_cell.length_b   1.000
_cell.length_c   1.000
_cell.angle_alpha   90.00
_cell.angle_beta   90.00
_cell.angle_gamma   90.00
#
_symmetry.space_group_name_H-M   'P 1'
#
loop_
_entity.id
_entity.type
_entity.pdbx_description
1 polymer ?
#
loop_
_entity_poly.entity_id
_entity_poly.type
_entity_poly.pdbx_seq_one_letter_code
_entity_poly.pdbx_strand_id
1 'polypeptide(L)'
;SRLVEPYLDGYATSNVTTQIGTHAYLPCRVKQLGNKSVSWIRLRDGHILTVDRAVFIADQRFLAIKQPDKYWTLQIKYVQARDAGSYECQVSTEPKVSARVQLQVVVPHHHHHH
;
A
#
# COMPACT_ATOMS: atom_id res chain seq x y z
N SER A 1 9.81 -16.44 -28.67
CA SER A 1 9.04 -15.32 -28.16
C SER A 1 9.52 -14.95 -26.78
N ARG A 2 9.26 -13.72 -26.41
CA ARG A 2 9.73 -13.19 -25.17
C ARG A 2 8.60 -13.19 -24.16
N LEU A 3 8.87 -13.70 -22.98
CA LEU A 3 7.91 -13.59 -21.89
C LEU A 3 7.97 -12.19 -21.33
N VAL A 4 6.79 -11.63 -21.04
CA VAL A 4 6.65 -10.33 -20.43
C VAL A 4 6.22 -10.56 -18.99
N GLU A 5 7.09 -10.24 -18.04
CA GLU A 5 6.85 -10.48 -16.65
C GLU A 5 6.48 -9.18 -15.94
N PRO A 6 5.56 -9.24 -14.98
CA PRO A 6 5.29 -8.08 -14.14
C PRO A 6 6.52 -7.67 -13.34
N TYR A 7 6.65 -6.39 -13.11
CA TYR A 7 7.67 -5.89 -12.20
C TYR A 7 7.21 -4.61 -11.54
N LEU A 8 7.80 -4.34 -10.38
CA LEU A 8 7.45 -3.17 -9.61
C LEU A 8 8.44 -2.05 -9.91
N ASP A 9 7.88 -0.89 -10.23
CA ASP A 9 8.67 0.29 -10.50
C ASP A 9 9.11 0.87 -9.17
N GLY A 10 10.43 1.06 -9.01
CA GLY A 10 10.96 1.57 -7.75
C GLY A 10 10.73 0.61 -6.60
N TYR A 11 11.08 -0.63 -6.78
CA TYR A 11 10.80 -1.70 -5.82
C TYR A 11 11.53 -1.52 -4.48
N ALA A 12 12.38 -0.56 -4.38
CA ALA A 12 13.02 -0.27 -3.10
C ALA A 12 11.96 0.22 -2.11
N THR A 13 12.29 0.12 -0.82
CA THR A 13 11.40 0.59 0.23
C THR A 13 11.15 2.09 0.05
N SER A 14 9.89 2.48 0.13
CA SER A 14 9.51 3.88 0.08
C SER A 14 8.84 4.27 1.40
N ASN A 15 8.72 5.58 1.62
CA ASN A 15 8.17 6.11 2.85
C ASN A 15 7.03 7.05 2.53
N VAL A 16 5.95 6.93 3.32
CA VAL A 16 4.81 7.81 3.24
C VAL A 16 4.56 8.37 4.63
N THR A 17 4.39 9.68 4.72
CA THR A 17 4.09 10.34 5.98
C THR A 17 2.69 10.93 5.89
N THR A 18 1.85 10.64 6.88
CA THR A 18 0.46 11.07 6.88
C THR A 18 0.11 11.61 8.25
N GLN A 19 -0.66 12.70 8.28
CA GLN A 19 -1.15 13.25 9.54
C GLN A 19 -2.30 12.39 10.05
N ILE A 20 -2.32 12.18 11.35
CA ILE A 20 -3.37 11.42 12.01
C ILE A 20 -4.74 12.02 11.66
N GLY A 21 -5.70 11.16 11.38
CA GLY A 21 -7.06 11.58 11.02
C GLY A 21 -7.26 11.89 9.55
N THR A 22 -6.21 11.98 8.75
CA THR A 22 -6.33 12.16 7.30
C THR A 22 -6.17 10.82 6.59
N HIS A 23 -6.33 10.81 5.28
CA HIS A 23 -6.24 9.57 4.50
C HIS A 23 -4.81 9.36 4.01
N ALA A 24 -4.32 8.15 4.16
CA ALA A 24 -3.02 7.76 3.63
C ALA A 24 -3.21 7.07 2.29
N TYR A 25 -2.25 7.28 1.40
CA TYR A 25 -2.23 6.66 0.07
C TYR A 25 -0.86 6.03 -0.12
N LEU A 26 -0.82 4.70 -0.10
CA LEU A 26 0.43 3.96 -0.25
C LEU A 26 0.52 3.50 -1.70
N PRO A 27 1.49 4.00 -2.47
CA PRO A 27 1.54 3.72 -3.89
C PRO A 27 2.22 2.39 -4.19
N CYS A 28 1.78 1.76 -5.26
CA CYS A 28 2.46 0.58 -5.81
C CYS A 28 2.26 0.62 -7.32
N ARG A 29 3.32 0.92 -8.04
CA ARG A 29 3.23 1.00 -9.50
C ARG A 29 3.71 -0.30 -10.10
N VAL A 30 2.82 -0.98 -10.80
CA VAL A 30 3.10 -2.30 -11.34
C VAL A 30 3.06 -2.23 -12.87
N LYS A 31 4.19 -2.52 -13.49
CA LYS A 31 4.28 -2.56 -14.94
C LYS A 31 4.11 -3.98 -15.42
N GLN A 32 3.45 -4.13 -16.57
CA GLN A 32 3.29 -5.42 -17.25
C GLN A 32 2.56 -6.45 -16.39
N LEU A 33 1.52 -5.98 -15.68
CA LEU A 33 0.80 -6.86 -14.75
C LEU A 33 0.19 -8.08 -15.43
N GLY A 34 -0.38 -7.91 -16.62
CA GLY A 34 -1.01 -9.01 -17.31
C GLY A 34 -2.16 -9.58 -16.49
N ASN A 35 -2.17 -10.89 -16.33
CA ASN A 35 -3.24 -11.59 -15.58
C ASN A 35 -2.89 -11.84 -14.12
N LYS A 36 -1.81 -11.23 -13.62
CA LYS A 36 -1.42 -11.40 -12.22
C LYS A 36 -2.22 -10.49 -11.32
N SER A 37 -2.22 -10.80 -10.04
CA SER A 37 -2.93 -10.04 -9.01
C SER A 37 -1.97 -9.21 -8.18
N VAL A 38 -2.48 -8.11 -7.65
CA VAL A 38 -1.73 -7.24 -6.74
C VAL A 38 -2.39 -7.31 -5.37
N SER A 39 -1.60 -7.66 -4.36
CA SER A 39 -2.07 -7.78 -2.98
C SER A 39 -1.37 -6.76 -2.11
N TRP A 40 -2.08 -6.25 -1.10
CA TRP A 40 -1.49 -5.45 -0.05
C TRP A 40 -1.53 -6.22 1.25
N ILE A 41 -0.40 -6.25 1.94
CA ILE A 41 -0.24 -7.00 3.19
C ILE A 41 0.28 -6.05 4.26
N ARG A 42 -0.30 -6.12 5.44
CA ARG A 42 0.21 -5.40 6.61
C ARG A 42 1.23 -6.30 7.29
N LEU A 43 2.49 -5.86 7.30
CA LEU A 43 3.58 -6.74 7.74
C LEU A 43 3.58 -6.98 9.23
N ARG A 44 3.02 -6.05 10.02
CA ARG A 44 2.97 -6.20 11.47
C ARG A 44 2.37 -7.53 11.89
N ASP A 45 1.34 -7.98 11.20
CA ASP A 45 0.63 -9.21 11.54
C ASP A 45 0.47 -10.15 10.36
N GLY A 46 0.96 -9.78 9.19
CA GLY A 46 0.87 -10.62 8.02
C GLY A 46 -0.51 -10.69 7.40
N HIS A 47 -1.44 -9.83 7.82
CA HIS A 47 -2.80 -9.88 7.28
C HIS A 47 -2.84 -9.37 5.85
N ILE A 48 -3.50 -10.13 4.98
CA ILE A 48 -3.80 -9.68 3.64
C ILE A 48 -4.93 -8.68 3.73
N LEU A 49 -4.67 -7.46 3.30
CA LEU A 49 -5.67 -6.40 3.37
C LEU A 49 -6.55 -6.40 2.13
N THR A 50 -5.93 -6.50 0.97
CA THR A 50 -6.64 -6.47 -0.30
C THR A 50 -5.97 -7.39 -1.30
N VAL A 51 -6.76 -7.89 -2.27
CA VAL A 51 -6.26 -8.56 -3.47
C VAL A 51 -6.99 -7.90 -4.63
N ASP A 52 -6.24 -7.26 -5.52
CA ASP A 52 -6.78 -6.39 -6.54
C ASP A 52 -7.70 -5.36 -5.86
N ARG A 53 -8.98 -5.31 -6.18
CA ARG A 53 -9.91 -4.38 -5.54
C ARG A 53 -10.73 -5.02 -4.44
N ALA A 54 -10.57 -6.32 -4.21
CA ALA A 54 -11.32 -7.03 -3.17
C ALA A 54 -10.67 -6.79 -1.81
N VAL A 55 -11.47 -6.51 -0.81
CA VAL A 55 -11.02 -6.23 0.55
C VAL A 55 -11.23 -7.46 1.40
N PHE A 56 -10.18 -7.89 2.11
CA PHE A 56 -10.21 -9.10 2.91
C PHE A 56 -10.03 -8.85 4.39
N ILE A 57 -10.10 -7.59 4.82
CA ILE A 57 -10.00 -7.24 6.22
C ILE A 57 -11.31 -6.59 6.65
N ALA A 58 -11.70 -6.82 7.90
CA ALA A 58 -12.97 -6.29 8.42
C ALA A 58 -12.94 -4.76 8.58
N ASP A 59 -11.77 -4.20 8.81
CA ASP A 59 -11.61 -2.75 8.98
C ASP A 59 -11.93 -2.05 7.66
N GLN A 60 -13.04 -1.30 7.65
CA GLN A 60 -13.55 -0.68 6.42
C GLN A 60 -12.75 0.54 5.98
N ARG A 61 -11.72 0.91 6.71
CA ARG A 61 -10.88 2.04 6.33
C ARG A 61 -9.88 1.71 5.23
N PHE A 62 -9.69 0.42 4.94
CA PHE A 62 -8.71 -0.05 3.97
C PHE A 62 -9.37 -0.35 2.63
N LEU A 63 -8.89 0.31 1.59
CA LEU A 63 -9.40 0.12 0.23
C LEU A 63 -8.25 0.05 -0.75
N ALA A 64 -8.40 -0.77 -1.78
CA ALA A 64 -7.46 -0.80 -2.88
C ALA A 64 -8.03 0.02 -4.02
N ILE A 65 -7.25 0.96 -4.53
CA ILE A 65 -7.68 1.88 -5.57
C ILE A 65 -6.75 1.73 -6.77
N LYS A 66 -7.34 1.44 -7.93
CA LYS A 66 -6.57 1.45 -9.17
C LYS A 66 -6.54 2.86 -9.69
N GLN A 67 -5.35 3.45 -9.76
CA GLN A 67 -5.16 4.83 -10.19
C GLN A 67 -4.50 4.86 -11.55
N PRO A 68 -4.55 6.01 -12.24
CA PRO A 68 -3.90 6.14 -13.55
C PRO A 68 -2.42 5.82 -13.47
N ASP A 69 -1.84 5.47 -14.61
CA ASP A 69 -0.42 5.21 -14.77
C ASP A 69 0.04 3.97 -13.99
N LYS A 70 -0.85 2.96 -13.91
CA LYS A 70 -0.52 1.62 -13.40
C LYS A 70 -0.30 1.57 -11.90
N TYR A 71 -0.87 2.51 -11.16
CA TYR A 71 -0.79 2.49 -9.70
C TYR A 71 -1.90 1.65 -9.09
N TRP A 72 -1.50 0.77 -8.18
CA TRP A 72 -2.40 0.01 -7.33
C TRP A 72 -2.19 0.49 -5.91
N THR A 73 -2.96 1.49 -5.54
CA THR A 73 -2.74 2.24 -4.31
C THR A 73 -3.58 1.69 -3.18
N LEU A 74 -2.99 1.54 -2.01
CA LEU A 74 -3.73 1.24 -0.80
C LEU A 74 -4.14 2.54 -0.15
N GLN A 75 -5.45 2.73 0.06
CA GLN A 75 -5.96 3.87 0.80
C GLN A 75 -6.30 3.42 2.20
N ILE A 76 -5.81 4.16 3.20
CA ILE A 76 -6.18 3.97 4.60
C ILE A 76 -6.88 5.23 5.04
N LYS A 77 -8.18 5.15 5.27
CA LYS A 77 -8.97 6.31 5.65
C LYS A 77 -8.79 6.61 7.12
N TYR A 78 -8.79 7.89 7.46
CA TYR A 78 -8.75 8.35 8.84
C TYR A 78 -7.66 7.65 9.64
N VAL A 79 -6.44 7.84 9.20
CA VAL A 79 -5.28 7.15 9.72
C VAL A 79 -5.16 7.36 11.22
N GLN A 80 -4.85 6.28 11.93
CA GLN A 80 -4.63 6.28 13.36
C GLN A 80 -3.18 5.91 13.65
N ALA A 81 -2.74 6.21 14.86
CA ALA A 81 -1.35 5.93 15.23
C ALA A 81 -0.99 4.46 15.05
N ARG A 82 -1.92 3.55 15.32
CA ARG A 82 -1.68 2.12 15.19
C ARG A 82 -1.49 1.66 13.75
N ASP A 83 -1.84 2.51 12.78
CA ASP A 83 -1.66 2.16 11.37
C ASP A 83 -0.22 2.34 10.91
N ALA A 84 0.62 3.00 11.69
CA ALA A 84 2.01 3.17 11.34
C ALA A 84 2.71 1.82 11.25
N GLY A 85 3.66 1.71 10.33
CA GLY A 85 4.41 0.49 10.15
C GLY A 85 4.62 0.17 8.69
N SER A 86 5.01 -1.06 8.43
CA SER A 86 5.36 -1.50 7.08
C SER A 86 4.22 -2.23 6.43
N TYR A 87 4.02 -1.91 5.17
CA TYR A 87 3.04 -2.56 4.30
C TYR A 87 3.78 -3.05 3.07
N GLU A 88 3.30 -4.11 2.49
CA GLU A 88 3.94 -4.69 1.32
C GLU A 88 2.92 -4.88 0.21
N CYS A 89 3.31 -4.43 -0.98
CA CYS A 89 2.57 -4.66 -2.21
C CYS A 89 3.21 -5.86 -2.89
N GLN A 90 2.42 -6.89 -3.22
CA GLN A 90 2.93 -8.11 -3.83
C GLN A 90 2.21 -8.40 -5.13
N VAL A 91 2.97 -8.83 -6.11
CA VAL A 91 2.42 -9.32 -7.38
C VAL A 91 2.52 -10.84 -7.38
N SER A 92 1.47 -11.50 -7.86
CA SER A 92 1.35 -12.97 -7.78
C SER A 92 2.19 -13.69 -8.82
N THR A 93 3.41 -13.24 -9.04
CA THR A 93 4.39 -13.96 -9.84
C THR A 93 5.01 -15.09 -9.02
N GLU A 94 5.79 -15.95 -9.68
CA GLU A 94 6.45 -17.05 -9.02
C GLU A 94 7.92 -17.03 -9.41
N PRO A 95 8.82 -16.60 -8.51
CA PRO A 95 8.52 -16.12 -7.16
C PRO A 95 7.86 -14.75 -7.15
N LYS A 96 7.25 -14.42 -6.03
CA LYS A 96 6.54 -13.15 -5.90
C LYS A 96 7.48 -11.96 -6.01
N VAL A 97 6.98 -10.92 -6.67
CA VAL A 97 7.67 -9.62 -6.72
C VAL A 97 6.97 -8.71 -5.73
N SER A 98 7.74 -8.02 -4.90
CA SER A 98 7.14 -7.20 -3.86
C SER A 98 7.88 -5.89 -3.66
N ALA A 99 7.17 -4.89 -3.13
CA ALA A 99 7.72 -3.61 -2.75
C ALA A 99 7.16 -3.23 -1.39
N ARG A 100 7.98 -2.60 -0.58
CA ARG A 100 7.62 -2.25 0.79
C ARG A 100 7.39 -0.76 0.91
N VAL A 101 6.34 -0.38 1.62
CA VAL A 101 6.05 1.00 1.92
C VAL A 101 5.98 1.15 3.44
N GLN A 102 6.76 2.07 3.97
CA GLN A 102 6.75 2.38 5.39
C GLN A 102 5.83 3.56 5.62
N LEU A 103 4.80 3.38 6.43
CA LEU A 103 3.87 4.44 6.77
C LEU A 103 4.25 5.05 8.10
N GLN A 104 4.49 6.34 8.10
CA GLN A 104 4.73 7.11 9.30
C GLN A 104 3.51 7.99 9.55
N VAL A 105 2.97 7.91 10.76
CA VAL A 105 1.81 8.69 11.15
C VAL A 105 2.27 9.77 12.10
N VAL A 106 1.95 11.03 11.78
CA VAL A 106 2.39 12.15 12.58
C VAL A 106 1.20 12.88 13.17
N VAL A 107 1.39 13.41 14.36
CA VAL A 107 0.40 14.25 15.01
C VAL A 107 0.76 15.69 14.70
N PRO A 108 -0.21 16.50 14.21
CA PRO A 108 0.09 17.87 13.92
C PRO A 108 0.64 18.56 15.16
N HIS A 109 1.65 19.38 14.94
CA HIS A 109 2.25 20.12 16.03
C HIS A 109 1.41 21.37 16.26
N HIS A 110 0.72 21.40 17.39
CA HIS A 110 -0.09 22.56 17.74
C HIS A 110 0.69 23.46 18.66
N HIS A 111 0.85 24.68 18.22
CA HIS A 111 1.38 25.68 19.09
C HIS A 111 0.26 26.25 19.91
N HIS A 112 0.24 25.88 21.13
CA HIS A 112 -0.75 26.43 22.02
C HIS A 112 -0.13 27.61 22.69
N HIS A 113 -0.71 28.72 22.39
CA HIS A 113 -0.26 29.92 23.02
C HIS A 113 -1.26 30.29 24.06
N HIS A 114 -0.84 30.21 25.19
CA HIS A 114 -1.72 30.49 26.30
C HIS A 114 -0.96 31.15 27.36
#